data_20060803f70eccd5a65d260afee035a6
#
_entry.id   20060803f70eccd5a65d260afee035a6
#
_cell.length_a   1.000
_cell.length_b   1.000
_cell.length_c   1.000
_cell.angle_alpha   90.00
_cell.angle_beta   90.00
_cell.angle_gamma   90.00
#
_symmetry.space_group_name_H-M   'P 1'
#
loop_
_entity.id
_entity.type
_entity.pdbx_description
1 polymer ?
#
loop_
_entity_poly.entity_id
_entity_poly.type
_entity_poly.pdbx_seq_one_letter_code
_entity_poly.pdbx_strand_id
1 'polypeptide(L)'
;MGTFQVGLLLIGTFALLLALSVPVSVSIIISSVVTMASTLSLDLGTFVASQRMVGGVDSFSLLAVPFYILCGVLMNTGGIAQKLIDFAKILVGRIPGGLAHTNILGNTLFGSLSGSSVAASVAIGGVLIPMEEKEGYDKKFAAAVNIASAPTGLIIPPSGILIIYPVLAGCSVVGMIMSGYIPGLMWALACMVVAYVIAKKNLYPTAGKVPASVFFKYFVDAIPSLLLIVIIVGGVMSGIFTATESAAVAVAYTLFLSIVVYRSIKIKDLPKILLDACETTAVIMFLIAGSNVMSFVMSFTGLPSAIGNALISVSSNKYVILLIINLVLLVVGCFMDITPAVLIFTPIFLPVVQSFGMDPIHFGIMMVMNLGIGNITPPVGSALFSGCSVADMDMEDMIKPILPFYAAIFVALMLVAYVPWFSMALPTLFGAV
;
A
#
# COMPACT_ATOMS: atom_id res chain seq x y z
N MET A 1 -4.03 8.78 -36.56
CA MET A 1 -4.41 7.51 -35.97
C MET A 1 -5.71 7.64 -35.21
N GLY A 2 -6.61 6.65 -35.23
CA GLY A 2 -7.80 6.63 -34.40
C GLY A 2 -7.44 6.35 -32.92
N THR A 3 -8.28 6.78 -31.96
CA THR A 3 -8.04 6.62 -30.51
C THR A 3 -7.74 5.16 -30.13
N PHE A 4 -8.43 4.20 -30.75
CA PHE A 4 -8.19 2.76 -30.51
C PHE A 4 -6.78 2.31 -30.95
N GLN A 5 -6.31 2.78 -32.11
CA GLN A 5 -4.97 2.44 -32.61
C GLN A 5 -3.87 3.03 -31.73
N VAL A 6 -4.08 4.26 -31.24
CA VAL A 6 -3.17 4.94 -30.31
C VAL A 6 -3.13 4.21 -28.97
N GLY A 7 -4.28 3.79 -28.46
CA GLY A 7 -4.36 2.99 -27.24
C GLY A 7 -3.65 1.63 -27.38
N LEU A 8 -3.83 0.95 -28.53
CA LEU A 8 -3.16 -0.32 -28.81
C LEU A 8 -1.63 -0.12 -28.90
N LEU A 9 -1.18 0.99 -29.51
CA LEU A 9 0.25 1.32 -29.59
C LEU A 9 0.83 1.56 -28.19
N LEU A 10 0.14 2.38 -27.36
CA LEU A 10 0.60 2.70 -26.01
C LEU A 10 0.70 1.45 -25.13
N ILE A 11 -0.41 0.70 -25.04
CA ILE A 11 -0.50 -0.48 -24.19
C ILE A 11 0.37 -1.62 -24.76
N GLY A 12 0.38 -1.80 -26.06
CA GLY A 12 1.15 -2.85 -26.73
C GLY A 12 2.67 -2.64 -26.57
N THR A 13 3.17 -1.41 -26.78
CA THR A 13 4.58 -1.10 -26.55
C THR A 13 4.96 -1.21 -25.07
N PHE A 14 4.10 -0.77 -24.17
CA PHE A 14 4.30 -0.93 -22.74
C PHE A 14 4.39 -2.40 -22.33
N ALA A 15 3.42 -3.22 -22.73
CA ALA A 15 3.41 -4.65 -22.44
C ALA A 15 4.60 -5.39 -23.05
N LEU A 16 4.99 -5.04 -24.27
CA LEU A 16 6.19 -5.61 -24.92
C LEU A 16 7.47 -5.33 -24.13
N LEU A 17 7.65 -4.07 -23.69
CA LEU A 17 8.82 -3.68 -22.91
C LEU A 17 8.86 -4.39 -21.55
N LEU A 18 7.71 -4.55 -20.89
CA LEU A 18 7.62 -5.33 -19.67
C LEU A 18 7.96 -6.81 -19.90
N ALA A 19 7.48 -7.40 -20.99
CA ALA A 19 7.81 -8.79 -21.34
C ALA A 19 9.31 -8.98 -21.62
N LEU A 20 10.00 -7.91 -22.07
CA LEU A 20 11.45 -7.87 -22.23
C LEU A 20 12.20 -7.54 -20.94
N SER A 21 11.52 -7.55 -19.78
CA SER A 21 12.09 -7.24 -18.47
C SER A 21 12.67 -5.82 -18.34
N VAL A 22 12.20 -4.86 -19.14
CA VAL A 22 12.56 -3.46 -19.02
C VAL A 22 11.89 -2.88 -17.76
N PRO A 23 12.60 -2.09 -16.93
CA PRO A 23 12.00 -1.48 -15.74
C PRO A 23 10.71 -0.70 -16.04
N VAL A 24 9.71 -0.81 -15.18
CA VAL A 24 8.36 -0.23 -15.39
C VAL A 24 8.40 1.26 -15.70
N SER A 25 9.20 2.03 -14.97
CA SER A 25 9.36 3.48 -15.20
C SER A 25 9.86 3.81 -16.59
N VAL A 26 10.87 3.07 -17.08
CA VAL A 26 11.43 3.23 -18.43
C VAL A 26 10.41 2.80 -19.48
N SER A 27 9.71 1.69 -19.25
CA SER A 27 8.66 1.19 -20.15
C SER A 27 7.50 2.20 -20.32
N ILE A 28 7.08 2.85 -19.24
CA ILE A 28 6.07 3.92 -19.27
C ILE A 28 6.56 5.10 -20.13
N ILE A 29 7.79 5.56 -19.91
CA ILE A 29 8.34 6.72 -20.63
C ILE A 29 8.47 6.40 -22.13
N ILE A 30 9.10 5.27 -22.47
CA ILE A 30 9.34 4.89 -23.86
C ILE A 30 8.00 4.71 -24.59
N SER A 31 7.05 3.97 -24.03
CA SER A 31 5.74 3.74 -24.66
C SER A 31 4.99 5.05 -24.89
N SER A 32 5.08 5.98 -23.93
CA SER A 32 4.47 7.29 -24.04
C SER A 32 5.13 8.15 -25.11
N VAL A 33 6.47 8.18 -25.20
CA VAL A 33 7.21 8.94 -26.22
C VAL A 33 6.95 8.36 -27.60
N VAL A 34 6.98 7.04 -27.78
CA VAL A 34 6.66 6.36 -29.05
C VAL A 34 5.24 6.74 -29.51
N THR A 35 4.29 6.71 -28.60
CA THR A 35 2.90 7.08 -28.89
C THR A 35 2.78 8.56 -29.28
N MET A 36 3.45 9.46 -28.56
CA MET A 36 3.46 10.88 -28.93
C MET A 36 4.14 11.12 -30.28
N ALA A 37 5.25 10.44 -30.56
CA ALA A 37 5.93 10.56 -31.84
C ALA A 37 5.08 10.10 -33.03
N SER A 38 4.13 9.19 -32.80
CA SER A 38 3.18 8.71 -33.81
C SER A 38 2.01 9.66 -34.03
N THR A 39 1.69 10.53 -33.05
CA THR A 39 0.53 11.47 -33.10
C THR A 39 0.95 12.91 -33.36
N LEU A 40 2.15 13.29 -32.93
CA LEU A 40 2.75 14.63 -33.11
C LEU A 40 3.97 14.50 -34.06
N SER A 41 5.12 14.91 -33.58
CA SER A 41 6.44 14.63 -34.18
C SER A 41 7.38 14.16 -33.08
N LEU A 42 8.49 13.54 -33.43
CA LEU A 42 9.45 13.05 -32.45
C LEU A 42 10.02 14.22 -31.60
N ASP A 43 10.36 15.33 -32.25
CA ASP A 43 10.92 16.52 -31.57
C ASP A 43 9.93 17.13 -30.58
N LEU A 44 8.66 17.32 -31.00
CA LEU A 44 7.62 17.87 -30.15
C LEU A 44 7.24 16.86 -29.04
N GLY A 45 7.18 15.59 -29.37
CA GLY A 45 6.88 14.51 -28.43
C GLY A 45 7.91 14.41 -27.31
N THR A 46 9.20 14.45 -27.63
CA THR A 46 10.29 14.41 -26.64
C THR A 46 10.36 15.69 -25.80
N PHE A 47 10.11 16.86 -26.42
CA PHE A 47 10.02 18.13 -25.70
C PHE A 47 8.89 18.11 -24.65
N VAL A 48 7.68 17.73 -25.08
CA VAL A 48 6.53 17.64 -24.19
C VAL A 48 6.75 16.58 -23.09
N ALA A 49 7.34 15.43 -23.44
CA ALA A 49 7.67 14.39 -22.45
C ALA A 49 8.59 14.96 -21.37
N SER A 50 9.67 15.62 -21.75
CA SER A 50 10.65 16.23 -20.82
C SER A 50 9.97 17.26 -19.90
N GLN A 51 9.14 18.13 -20.47
CA GLN A 51 8.40 19.14 -19.71
C GLN A 51 7.42 18.49 -18.70
N ARG A 52 6.70 17.43 -19.12
CA ARG A 52 5.76 16.72 -18.25
C ARG A 52 6.45 15.91 -17.16
N MET A 53 7.62 15.35 -17.45
CA MET A 53 8.44 14.67 -16.43
C MET A 53 8.85 15.63 -15.31
N VAL A 54 9.41 16.77 -15.66
CA VAL A 54 9.87 17.76 -14.67
C VAL A 54 8.67 18.36 -13.92
N GLY A 55 7.66 18.85 -14.63
CA GLY A 55 6.47 19.45 -14.00
C GLY A 55 5.66 18.46 -13.17
N GLY A 56 5.70 17.16 -13.50
CA GLY A 56 5.00 16.11 -12.77
C GLY A 56 5.59 15.79 -11.40
N VAL A 57 6.86 16.10 -11.18
CA VAL A 57 7.53 15.91 -9.87
C VAL A 57 7.70 17.21 -9.10
N ASP A 58 7.45 18.35 -9.74
CA ASP A 58 7.53 19.69 -9.11
C ASP A 58 6.23 19.96 -8.32
N SER A 59 6.09 19.27 -7.21
CA SER A 59 4.94 19.42 -6.30
C SER A 59 5.40 19.37 -4.85
N PHE A 60 5.01 20.37 -4.05
CA PHE A 60 5.34 20.43 -2.63
C PHE A 60 4.82 19.18 -1.85
N SER A 61 3.66 18.69 -2.21
CA SER A 61 3.08 17.49 -1.57
C SER A 61 3.91 16.24 -1.81
N LEU A 62 4.63 16.15 -2.95
CA LEU A 62 5.51 15.01 -3.25
C LEU A 62 6.77 14.98 -2.40
N LEU A 63 7.16 16.09 -1.77
CA LEU A 63 8.27 16.09 -0.80
C LEU A 63 7.99 15.23 0.43
N ALA A 64 6.73 14.94 0.73
CA ALA A 64 6.37 14.00 1.78
C ALA A 64 6.88 12.58 1.48
N VAL A 65 6.91 12.17 0.21
CA VAL A 65 7.27 10.80 -0.21
C VAL A 65 8.69 10.40 0.24
N PRO A 66 9.77 11.15 -0.08
CA PRO A 66 11.11 10.82 0.40
C PRO A 66 11.22 10.78 1.93
N PHE A 67 10.54 11.67 2.64
CA PHE A 67 10.55 11.66 4.10
C PHE A 67 9.85 10.42 4.69
N TYR A 68 8.70 10.01 4.16
CA TYR A 68 8.04 8.79 4.62
C TYR A 68 8.84 7.52 4.28
N ILE A 69 9.50 7.48 3.11
CA ILE A 69 10.40 6.38 2.74
C ILE A 69 11.57 6.30 3.73
N LEU A 70 12.22 7.43 4.02
CA LEU A 70 13.31 7.49 4.99
C LEU A 70 12.83 7.08 6.39
N CYS A 71 11.66 7.56 6.82
CA CYS A 71 11.05 7.16 8.08
C CYS A 71 10.85 5.64 8.14
N GLY A 72 10.30 5.02 7.08
CA GLY A 72 10.11 3.58 6.98
C GLY A 72 11.41 2.78 7.06
N VAL A 73 12.46 3.21 6.35
CA VAL A 73 13.79 2.57 6.41
C VAL A 73 14.40 2.67 7.81
N LEU A 74 14.31 3.87 8.44
CA LEU A 74 14.77 4.09 9.82
C LEU A 74 14.02 3.21 10.82
N MET A 75 12.72 3.03 10.66
CA MET A 75 11.91 2.20 11.56
C MET A 75 12.23 0.72 11.43
N ASN A 76 12.49 0.26 10.21
CA ASN A 76 12.83 -1.13 9.94
C ASN A 76 14.16 -1.52 10.61
N THR A 77 15.14 -0.61 10.58
CA THR A 77 16.46 -0.81 11.22
C THR A 77 16.48 -0.38 12.68
N GLY A 78 15.54 0.44 13.12
CA GLY A 78 15.50 1.14 14.40
C GLY A 78 14.99 0.33 15.61
N GLY A 79 14.67 -0.97 15.46
CA GLY A 79 14.17 -1.82 16.56
C GLY A 79 12.73 -1.51 16.99
N ILE A 80 12.01 -0.67 16.25
CA ILE A 80 10.62 -0.27 16.53
C ILE A 80 9.68 -1.46 16.36
N ALA A 81 9.91 -2.31 15.34
CA ALA A 81 9.08 -3.49 15.07
C ALA A 81 8.92 -4.40 16.29
N GLN A 82 10.01 -4.69 17.02
CA GLN A 82 9.95 -5.54 18.22
C GLN A 82 9.05 -4.96 19.31
N LYS A 83 9.09 -3.63 19.53
CA LYS A 83 8.25 -2.98 20.54
C LYS A 83 6.77 -3.03 20.19
N LEU A 84 6.45 -2.93 18.90
CA LEU A 84 5.08 -3.05 18.40
C LEU A 84 4.58 -4.50 18.49
N ILE A 85 5.43 -5.49 18.23
CA ILE A 85 5.11 -6.92 18.41
C ILE A 85 4.82 -7.22 19.89
N ASP A 86 5.69 -6.78 20.80
CA ASP A 86 5.50 -6.97 22.23
C ASP A 86 4.19 -6.35 22.73
N PHE A 87 3.87 -5.15 22.23
CA PHE A 87 2.61 -4.48 22.51
C PHE A 87 1.40 -5.23 21.92
N ALA A 88 1.47 -5.65 20.66
CA ALA A 88 0.41 -6.45 20.04
C ALA A 88 0.16 -7.74 20.83
N LYS A 89 1.22 -8.43 21.27
CA LYS A 89 1.13 -9.67 22.05
C LYS A 89 0.36 -9.49 23.36
N ILE A 90 0.53 -8.39 24.06
CA ILE A 90 -0.20 -8.15 25.32
C ILE A 90 -1.68 -7.80 25.10
N LEU A 91 -2.03 -7.20 23.94
CA LEU A 91 -3.40 -6.84 23.61
C LEU A 91 -4.24 -8.05 23.20
N VAL A 92 -3.72 -8.86 22.28
CA VAL A 92 -4.51 -9.92 21.62
C VAL A 92 -4.05 -11.33 21.95
N GLY A 93 -2.98 -11.52 22.70
CA GLY A 93 -2.40 -12.83 23.00
C GLY A 93 -3.32 -13.80 23.76
N ARG A 94 -4.37 -13.28 24.43
CA ARG A 94 -5.35 -14.09 25.18
C ARG A 94 -6.42 -14.74 24.31
N ILE A 95 -6.52 -14.35 23.06
CA ILE A 95 -7.50 -14.89 22.12
C ILE A 95 -6.97 -16.26 21.61
N PRO A 96 -7.83 -17.26 21.31
CA PRO A 96 -7.38 -18.47 20.63
C PRO A 96 -6.57 -18.17 19.37
N GLY A 97 -5.35 -18.71 19.28
CA GLY A 97 -4.41 -18.30 18.23
C GLY A 97 -3.73 -16.95 18.50
N GLY A 98 -3.41 -16.68 19.77
CA GLY A 98 -2.88 -15.38 20.23
C GLY A 98 -1.70 -14.85 19.44
N LEU A 99 -0.75 -15.72 19.01
CA LEU A 99 0.38 -15.29 18.17
C LEU A 99 -0.06 -14.91 16.75
N ALA A 100 -1.02 -15.62 16.15
CA ALA A 100 -1.57 -15.25 14.84
C ALA A 100 -2.26 -13.87 14.88
N HIS A 101 -3.02 -13.57 15.95
CA HIS A 101 -3.58 -12.24 16.14
C HIS A 101 -2.51 -11.18 16.41
N THR A 102 -1.43 -11.56 17.10
CA THR A 102 -0.25 -10.70 17.32
C THR A 102 0.41 -10.37 15.98
N ASN A 103 0.51 -11.33 15.07
CA ASN A 103 1.05 -11.16 13.73
C ASN A 103 0.21 -10.15 12.91
N ILE A 104 -1.13 -10.33 12.90
CA ILE A 104 -2.04 -9.41 12.20
C ILE A 104 -1.92 -7.98 12.77
N LEU A 105 -1.99 -7.84 14.09
CA LEU A 105 -1.89 -6.52 14.72
C LEU A 105 -0.49 -5.91 14.57
N GLY A 106 0.56 -6.73 14.64
CA GLY A 106 1.94 -6.33 14.38
C GLY A 106 2.13 -5.79 12.97
N ASN A 107 1.63 -6.52 11.95
CA ASN A 107 1.63 -6.06 10.56
C ASN A 107 0.83 -4.76 10.39
N THR A 108 -0.31 -4.66 11.05
CA THR A 108 -1.15 -3.45 11.01
C THR A 108 -0.43 -2.24 11.58
N LEU A 109 0.18 -2.35 12.76
CA LEU A 109 0.88 -1.25 13.43
C LEU A 109 2.20 -0.91 12.74
N PHE A 110 3.02 -1.91 12.46
CA PHE A 110 4.31 -1.69 11.81
C PHE A 110 4.14 -1.27 10.35
N GLY A 111 3.23 -1.93 9.63
CA GLY A 111 2.95 -1.63 8.24
C GLY A 111 2.43 -0.22 8.03
N SER A 112 1.54 0.26 8.92
CA SER A 112 1.04 1.65 8.87
C SER A 112 2.16 2.68 8.99
N LEU A 113 3.17 2.39 9.77
CA LEU A 113 4.32 3.27 9.96
C LEU A 113 5.35 3.15 8.82
N SER A 114 5.61 1.92 8.33
CA SER A 114 6.58 1.68 7.25
C SER A 114 6.01 1.99 5.85
N GLY A 115 4.69 1.97 5.71
CA GLY A 115 4.00 2.17 4.43
C GLY A 115 4.28 1.10 3.38
N SER A 116 4.79 -0.07 3.78
CA SER A 116 5.22 -1.14 2.88
C SER A 116 4.77 -2.52 3.37
N SER A 117 3.98 -3.20 2.56
CA SER A 117 3.56 -4.58 2.84
C SER A 117 4.72 -5.57 2.83
N VAL A 118 5.70 -5.36 1.95
CA VAL A 118 6.92 -6.17 1.88
C VAL A 118 7.73 -6.02 3.16
N ALA A 119 7.98 -4.78 3.59
CA ALA A 119 8.72 -4.51 4.83
C ALA A 119 8.00 -5.09 6.06
N ALA A 120 6.67 -4.94 6.12
CA ALA A 120 5.86 -5.50 7.20
C ALA A 120 5.93 -7.04 7.22
N SER A 121 5.74 -7.68 6.07
CA SER A 121 5.81 -9.14 5.93
C SER A 121 7.17 -9.69 6.40
N VAL A 122 8.27 -9.01 6.03
CA VAL A 122 9.62 -9.43 6.41
C VAL A 122 9.89 -9.18 7.90
N ALA A 123 9.61 -7.97 8.39
CA ALA A 123 9.95 -7.59 9.77
C ALA A 123 9.12 -8.36 10.81
N ILE A 124 7.83 -8.47 10.59
CA ILE A 124 6.91 -9.14 11.52
C ILE A 124 6.97 -10.66 11.34
N GLY A 125 6.94 -11.14 10.10
CA GLY A 125 7.03 -12.57 9.79
C GLY A 125 8.33 -13.21 10.26
N GLY A 126 9.47 -12.52 10.06
CA GLY A 126 10.78 -13.02 10.51
C GLY A 126 10.88 -13.26 12.01
N VAL A 127 10.10 -12.55 12.81
CA VAL A 127 10.04 -12.74 14.26
C VAL A 127 8.94 -13.72 14.67
N LEU A 128 7.73 -13.54 14.12
CA LEU A 128 6.55 -14.25 14.62
C LEU A 128 6.38 -15.64 14.02
N ILE A 129 6.71 -15.88 12.75
CA ILE A 129 6.58 -17.22 12.15
C ILE A 129 7.41 -18.26 12.92
N PRO A 130 8.71 -18.04 13.25
CA PRO A 130 9.46 -18.98 14.06
C PRO A 130 8.93 -19.14 15.50
N MET A 131 8.31 -18.10 16.06
CA MET A 131 7.68 -18.18 17.39
C MET A 131 6.40 -19.00 17.35
N GLU A 132 5.56 -18.81 16.33
CA GLU A 132 4.33 -19.56 16.09
C GLU A 132 4.64 -21.04 15.91
N GLU A 133 5.64 -21.37 15.09
CA GLU A 133 6.09 -22.74 14.87
C GLU A 133 6.57 -23.43 16.18
N LYS A 134 7.35 -22.72 17.00
CA LYS A 134 7.80 -23.22 18.31
C LYS A 134 6.65 -23.45 19.30
N GLU A 135 5.57 -22.69 19.20
CA GLU A 135 4.37 -22.87 20.02
C GLU A 135 3.36 -23.88 19.41
N GLY A 136 3.75 -24.58 18.32
CA GLY A 136 2.98 -25.69 17.74
C GLY A 136 1.96 -25.27 16.70
N TYR A 137 2.07 -24.05 16.15
CA TYR A 137 1.26 -23.65 15.00
C TYR A 137 1.77 -24.31 13.73
N ASP A 138 0.88 -24.60 12.79
CA ASP A 138 1.28 -25.00 11.44
C ASP A 138 2.01 -23.82 10.75
N LYS A 139 3.21 -24.08 10.26
CA LYS A 139 4.05 -23.09 9.56
C LYS A 139 3.35 -22.48 8.37
N LYS A 140 2.56 -23.27 7.60
CA LYS A 140 1.77 -22.79 6.45
C LYS A 140 0.69 -21.81 6.89
N PHE A 141 0.03 -22.08 8.03
CA PHE A 141 -0.94 -21.15 8.60
C PHE A 141 -0.29 -19.86 9.10
N ALA A 142 0.83 -19.95 9.83
CA ALA A 142 1.57 -18.79 10.31
C ALA A 142 2.01 -17.88 9.17
N ALA A 143 2.57 -18.45 8.11
CA ALA A 143 2.96 -17.72 6.91
C ALA A 143 1.76 -17.10 6.19
N ALA A 144 0.62 -17.82 6.07
CA ALA A 144 -0.59 -17.30 5.45
C ALA A 144 -1.18 -16.11 6.22
N VAL A 145 -1.18 -16.16 7.55
CA VAL A 145 -1.58 -15.05 8.43
C VAL A 145 -0.71 -13.82 8.18
N ASN A 146 0.62 -14.00 8.17
CA ASN A 146 1.58 -12.93 7.96
C ASN A 146 1.38 -12.27 6.60
N ILE A 147 1.33 -13.07 5.53
CA ILE A 147 1.17 -12.59 4.15
C ILE A 147 -0.17 -11.86 3.98
N ALA A 148 -1.27 -12.46 4.44
CA ALA A 148 -2.61 -11.90 4.27
C ALA A 148 -2.80 -10.57 5.04
N SER A 149 -2.12 -10.39 6.16
CA SER A 149 -2.23 -9.17 6.98
C SER A 149 -1.24 -8.07 6.59
N ALA A 150 -0.15 -8.38 5.91
CA ALA A 150 0.88 -7.39 5.55
C ALA A 150 0.34 -6.17 4.77
N PRO A 151 -0.63 -6.29 3.82
CA PRO A 151 -1.15 -5.14 3.10
C PRO A 151 -1.97 -4.14 3.94
N THR A 152 -2.36 -4.48 5.17
CA THR A 152 -3.04 -3.52 6.06
C THR A 152 -2.23 -2.24 6.24
N GLY A 153 -0.91 -2.34 6.24
CA GLY A 153 -0.01 -1.21 6.36
C GLY A 153 0.03 -0.27 5.15
N LEU A 154 -0.46 -0.71 3.99
CA LEU A 154 -0.61 0.17 2.83
C LEU A 154 -1.88 1.02 2.89
N ILE A 155 -2.89 0.51 3.60
CA ILE A 155 -4.23 1.11 3.66
C ILE A 155 -4.34 2.00 4.90
N ILE A 156 -3.76 1.58 6.03
CA ILE A 156 -3.80 2.36 7.28
C ILE A 156 -2.71 3.43 7.24
N PRO A 157 -3.05 4.71 7.44
CA PRO A 157 -2.08 5.80 7.47
C PRO A 157 -1.10 5.71 8.67
N PRO A 158 0.10 6.29 8.48
CA PRO A 158 0.63 6.98 7.31
C PRO A 158 1.21 6.02 6.27
N SER A 159 0.75 6.11 5.03
CA SER A 159 1.22 5.27 3.92
C SER A 159 1.60 6.11 2.72
N GLY A 160 2.73 5.81 2.09
CA GLY A 160 3.22 6.55 0.93
C GLY A 160 2.24 6.57 -0.25
N ILE A 161 1.52 5.48 -0.48
CA ILE A 161 0.56 5.39 -1.58
C ILE A 161 -0.67 6.30 -1.34
N LEU A 162 -1.07 6.51 -0.09
CA LEU A 162 -2.16 7.42 0.27
C LEU A 162 -1.77 8.91 0.11
N ILE A 163 -0.50 9.19 -0.18
CA ILE A 163 0.00 10.54 -0.50
C ILE A 163 0.22 10.67 -2.01
N ILE A 164 0.71 9.63 -2.66
CA ILE A 164 0.97 9.63 -4.11
C ILE A 164 -0.34 9.71 -4.90
N TYR A 165 -1.33 8.90 -4.53
CA TYR A 165 -2.61 8.84 -5.23
C TYR A 165 -3.34 10.20 -5.29
N PRO A 166 -3.54 10.95 -4.18
CA PRO A 166 -4.26 12.22 -4.24
C PRO A 166 -3.56 13.29 -5.08
N VAL A 167 -2.23 13.29 -5.15
CA VAL A 167 -1.48 14.20 -6.04
C VAL A 167 -1.83 13.92 -7.50
N LEU A 168 -1.97 12.64 -7.86
CA LEU A 168 -2.33 12.22 -9.21
C LEU A 168 -3.82 12.46 -9.51
N ALA A 169 -4.68 12.18 -8.55
CA ALA A 169 -6.13 12.29 -8.66
C ALA A 169 -6.65 13.74 -8.50
N GLY A 170 -5.82 14.66 -8.05
CA GLY A 170 -6.22 16.05 -7.78
C GLY A 170 -7.20 16.18 -6.61
N CYS A 171 -7.11 15.32 -5.60
CA CYS A 171 -7.99 15.33 -4.43
C CYS A 171 -7.23 15.61 -3.12
N SER A 172 -7.96 15.71 -2.00
CA SER A 172 -7.40 16.04 -0.69
C SER A 172 -6.48 14.93 -0.16
N VAL A 173 -5.20 15.27 0.12
CA VAL A 173 -4.25 14.34 0.79
C VAL A 173 -4.73 13.98 2.19
N VAL A 174 -5.23 14.97 2.94
CA VAL A 174 -5.79 14.75 4.29
C VAL A 174 -7.00 13.85 4.23
N GLY A 175 -7.92 14.09 3.28
CA GLY A 175 -9.08 13.25 3.04
C GLY A 175 -8.70 11.81 2.72
N MET A 176 -7.70 11.62 1.86
CA MET A 176 -7.19 10.29 1.50
C MET A 176 -6.55 9.57 2.69
N ILE A 177 -5.77 10.27 3.50
CA ILE A 177 -5.21 9.75 4.75
C ILE A 177 -6.34 9.29 5.70
N MET A 178 -7.35 10.12 5.92
CA MET A 178 -8.48 9.76 6.80
C MET A 178 -9.29 8.58 6.30
N SER A 179 -9.46 8.47 4.98
CA SER A 179 -10.26 7.43 4.35
C SER A 179 -9.69 6.01 4.51
N GLY A 180 -8.41 5.87 4.79
CA GLY A 180 -7.74 4.56 4.94
C GLY A 180 -8.02 3.82 6.24
N TYR A 181 -8.44 4.53 7.32
CA TYR A 181 -8.57 3.90 8.65
C TYR A 181 -9.63 2.81 8.71
N ILE A 182 -10.86 3.13 8.33
CA ILE A 182 -11.97 2.16 8.43
C ILE A 182 -11.71 0.96 7.50
N PRO A 183 -11.37 1.14 6.21
CA PRO A 183 -11.06 0.02 5.32
C PRO A 183 -9.87 -0.82 5.79
N GLY A 184 -8.81 -0.21 6.30
CA GLY A 184 -7.65 -0.94 6.82
C GLY A 184 -7.97 -1.74 8.07
N LEU A 185 -8.78 -1.20 8.99
CA LEU A 185 -9.29 -1.94 10.14
C LEU A 185 -10.24 -3.07 9.73
N MET A 186 -11.07 -2.88 8.71
CA MET A 186 -11.91 -3.93 8.16
C MET A 186 -11.07 -5.08 7.60
N TRP A 187 -9.98 -4.78 6.91
CA TRP A 187 -9.04 -5.79 6.43
C TRP A 187 -8.42 -6.57 7.61
N ALA A 188 -7.87 -5.86 8.59
CA ALA A 188 -7.26 -6.49 9.77
C ALA A 188 -8.28 -7.38 10.51
N LEU A 189 -9.50 -6.89 10.72
CA LEU A 189 -10.57 -7.65 11.36
C LEU A 189 -10.98 -8.87 10.54
N ALA A 190 -11.06 -8.76 9.22
CA ALA A 190 -11.34 -9.89 8.34
C ALA A 190 -10.28 -11.00 8.50
N CYS A 191 -8.98 -10.62 8.53
CA CYS A 191 -7.90 -11.56 8.82
C CYS A 191 -8.01 -12.15 10.23
N MET A 192 -8.34 -11.34 11.25
CA MET A 192 -8.50 -11.83 12.64
C MET A 192 -9.64 -12.81 12.78
N VAL A 193 -10.76 -12.61 12.10
CA VAL A 193 -11.89 -13.54 12.11
C VAL A 193 -11.50 -14.90 11.53
N VAL A 194 -10.81 -14.90 10.38
CA VAL A 194 -10.34 -16.15 9.76
C VAL A 194 -9.32 -16.85 10.67
N ALA A 195 -8.35 -16.10 11.19
CA ALA A 195 -7.32 -16.62 12.10
C ALA A 195 -7.97 -17.24 13.36
N TYR A 196 -8.97 -16.58 13.94
CA TYR A 196 -9.70 -17.08 15.10
C TYR A 196 -10.43 -18.43 14.81
N VAL A 197 -11.14 -18.51 13.68
CA VAL A 197 -11.87 -19.71 13.29
C VAL A 197 -10.92 -20.90 13.10
N ILE A 198 -9.81 -20.68 12.39
CA ILE A 198 -8.81 -21.72 12.14
C ILE A 198 -8.10 -22.11 13.44
N ALA A 199 -7.70 -21.14 14.26
CA ALA A 199 -7.02 -21.37 15.53
C ALA A 199 -7.90 -22.15 16.52
N LYS A 200 -9.19 -21.83 16.61
CA LYS A 200 -10.14 -22.55 17.45
C LYS A 200 -10.35 -24.00 16.97
N LYS A 201 -10.40 -24.22 15.66
CA LYS A 201 -10.54 -25.55 15.07
C LYS A 201 -9.32 -26.43 15.33
N ASN A 202 -8.13 -25.86 15.24
CA ASN A 202 -6.85 -26.57 15.43
C ASN A 202 -6.34 -26.55 16.87
N LEU A 203 -7.12 -25.99 17.81
CA LEU A 203 -6.77 -25.90 19.24
C LEU A 203 -5.40 -25.22 19.49
N TYR A 204 -5.09 -24.19 18.74
CA TYR A 204 -3.82 -23.47 18.93
C TYR A 204 -3.77 -22.76 20.29
N PRO A 205 -2.58 -22.67 20.90
CA PRO A 205 -2.42 -22.17 22.24
C PRO A 205 -2.83 -20.69 22.38
N THR A 206 -3.25 -20.33 23.57
CA THR A 206 -3.48 -18.95 23.99
C THR A 206 -2.37 -18.53 24.94
N ALA A 207 -1.92 -17.28 24.85
CA ALA A 207 -1.04 -16.75 25.87
C ALA A 207 -1.76 -16.72 27.24
N GLY A 208 -1.10 -17.21 28.28
CA GLY A 208 -1.62 -17.17 29.63
C GLY A 208 -1.93 -15.75 30.13
N LYS A 209 -2.53 -15.62 31.29
CA LYS A 209 -2.79 -14.32 31.92
C LYS A 209 -1.47 -13.56 32.13
N VAL A 210 -1.31 -12.47 31.42
CA VAL A 210 -0.16 -11.57 31.60
C VAL A 210 -0.39 -10.78 32.89
N PRO A 211 0.56 -10.79 33.87
CA PRO A 211 0.46 -9.98 35.07
C PRO A 211 0.33 -8.48 34.71
N ALA A 212 -0.46 -7.73 35.50
CA ALA A 212 -0.68 -6.30 35.23
C ALA A 212 0.62 -5.49 35.18
N SER A 213 1.63 -5.86 35.98
CA SER A 213 2.94 -5.22 35.97
C SER A 213 3.68 -5.41 34.64
N VAL A 214 3.58 -6.60 34.05
CA VAL A 214 4.17 -6.91 32.73
C VAL A 214 3.40 -6.21 31.61
N PHE A 215 2.07 -6.19 31.69
CA PHE A 215 1.23 -5.43 30.77
C PHE A 215 1.63 -3.95 30.75
N PHE A 216 1.69 -3.31 31.93
CA PHE A 216 2.03 -1.89 32.03
C PHE A 216 3.46 -1.60 31.53
N LYS A 217 4.42 -2.49 31.78
CA LYS A 217 5.79 -2.35 31.28
C LYS A 217 5.82 -2.32 29.73
N TYR A 218 5.26 -3.33 29.06
CA TYR A 218 5.26 -3.38 27.58
C TYR A 218 4.42 -2.26 26.97
N PHE A 219 3.34 -1.85 27.63
CA PHE A 219 2.56 -0.68 27.20
C PHE A 219 3.40 0.59 27.22
N VAL A 220 4.09 0.87 28.34
CA VAL A 220 4.99 2.04 28.48
C VAL A 220 6.15 1.97 27.50
N ASP A 221 6.75 0.81 27.30
CA ASP A 221 7.83 0.58 26.32
C ASP A 221 7.39 0.84 24.87
N ALA A 222 6.12 0.64 24.55
CA ALA A 222 5.56 0.89 23.22
C ALA A 222 5.11 2.34 23.00
N ILE A 223 4.85 3.11 24.07
CA ILE A 223 4.37 4.51 23.98
C ILE A 223 5.22 5.34 23.01
N PRO A 224 6.56 5.35 23.06
CA PRO A 224 7.34 6.16 22.14
C PRO A 224 7.11 5.78 20.67
N SER A 225 6.97 4.50 20.36
CA SER A 225 6.67 4.05 18.98
C SER A 225 5.25 4.39 18.56
N LEU A 226 4.26 4.24 19.44
CA LEU A 226 2.86 4.60 19.18
C LEU A 226 2.66 6.10 19.07
N LEU A 227 3.45 6.90 19.81
CA LEU A 227 3.40 8.35 19.73
C LEU A 227 3.74 8.87 18.32
N LEU A 228 4.56 8.14 17.56
CA LEU A 228 4.85 8.46 16.17
C LEU A 228 3.57 8.49 15.32
N ILE A 229 2.67 7.51 15.50
CA ILE A 229 1.37 7.49 14.81
C ILE A 229 0.55 8.72 15.21
N VAL A 230 0.51 9.02 16.51
CA VAL A 230 -0.23 10.17 17.03
C VAL A 230 0.33 11.49 16.50
N ILE A 231 1.65 11.64 16.41
CA ILE A 231 2.31 12.84 15.88
C ILE A 231 1.95 13.04 14.41
N ILE A 232 2.11 11.98 13.59
CA ILE A 232 1.88 12.07 12.15
C ILE A 232 0.40 12.34 11.88
N VAL A 233 -0.46 11.49 12.40
CA VAL A 233 -1.89 11.51 12.11
C VAL A 233 -2.58 12.67 12.83
N GLY A 234 -2.34 12.80 14.14
CA GLY A 234 -2.91 13.88 14.95
C GLY A 234 -2.47 15.25 14.46
N GLY A 235 -1.20 15.40 14.05
CA GLY A 235 -0.67 16.64 13.49
C GLY A 235 -1.35 17.06 12.20
N VAL A 236 -1.55 16.11 11.28
CA VAL A 236 -2.24 16.35 10.00
C VAL A 236 -3.73 16.59 10.21
N MET A 237 -4.41 15.77 11.02
CA MET A 237 -5.85 15.89 11.27
C MET A 237 -6.23 17.17 12.02
N SER A 238 -5.37 17.65 12.93
CA SER A 238 -5.60 18.92 13.64
C SER A 238 -5.27 20.15 12.80
N GLY A 239 -4.69 19.98 11.60
CA GLY A 239 -4.24 21.08 10.74
C GLY A 239 -2.98 21.80 11.26
N ILE A 240 -2.30 21.25 12.30
CA ILE A 240 -1.05 21.81 12.82
C ILE A 240 0.08 21.61 11.81
N PHE A 241 0.09 20.48 11.13
CA PHE A 241 1.10 20.12 10.12
C PHE A 241 0.44 19.80 8.77
N THR A 242 1.11 20.21 7.71
CA THR A 242 0.89 19.65 6.38
C THR A 242 1.41 18.20 6.33
N ALA A 243 1.05 17.44 5.31
CA ALA A 243 1.55 16.07 5.13
C ALA A 243 3.09 16.03 5.04
N THR A 244 3.70 17.04 4.40
CA THR A 244 5.17 17.16 4.24
C THR A 244 5.86 17.49 5.57
N GLU A 245 5.34 18.46 6.33
CA GLU A 245 5.86 18.79 7.65
C GLU A 245 5.73 17.62 8.61
N SER A 246 4.60 16.93 8.60
CA SER A 246 4.38 15.74 9.41
C SER A 246 5.38 14.64 9.09
N ALA A 247 5.70 14.42 7.80
CA ALA A 247 6.71 13.46 7.38
C ALA A 247 8.12 13.84 7.86
N ALA A 248 8.49 15.13 7.80
CA ALA A 248 9.77 15.62 8.30
C ALA A 248 9.89 15.45 9.83
N VAL A 249 8.83 15.77 10.58
CA VAL A 249 8.75 15.55 12.04
C VAL A 249 8.86 14.06 12.36
N ALA A 250 8.21 13.19 11.57
CA ALA A 250 8.28 11.74 11.73
C ALA A 250 9.72 11.24 11.57
N VAL A 251 10.48 11.71 10.58
CA VAL A 251 11.90 11.36 10.39
C VAL A 251 12.72 11.81 11.59
N ALA A 252 12.59 13.05 12.02
CA ALA A 252 13.33 13.59 13.16
C ALA A 252 13.03 12.79 14.44
N TYR A 253 11.76 12.48 14.69
CA TYR A 253 11.36 11.70 15.85
C TYR A 253 11.83 10.25 15.78
N THR A 254 11.76 9.61 14.62
CA THR A 254 12.25 8.24 14.42
C THR A 254 13.76 8.14 14.58
N LEU A 255 14.52 9.13 14.09
CA LEU A 255 15.97 9.24 14.34
C LEU A 255 16.26 9.35 15.83
N PHE A 256 15.54 10.23 16.53
CA PHE A 256 15.68 10.38 17.99
C PHE A 256 15.39 9.06 18.72
N LEU A 257 14.31 8.37 18.40
CA LEU A 257 13.99 7.08 18.98
C LEU A 257 15.08 6.04 18.73
N SER A 258 15.52 5.91 17.48
CA SER A 258 16.44 4.84 17.07
C SER A 258 17.88 5.06 17.58
N ILE A 259 18.34 6.31 17.67
CA ILE A 259 19.71 6.63 18.10
C ILE A 259 19.79 6.82 19.61
N VAL A 260 18.86 7.59 20.21
CA VAL A 260 18.95 8.02 21.60
C VAL A 260 18.22 7.07 22.54
N VAL A 261 16.97 6.70 22.24
CA VAL A 261 16.10 5.93 23.11
C VAL A 261 16.43 4.43 23.00
N TYR A 262 16.36 3.87 21.80
CA TYR A 262 16.57 2.43 21.57
C TYR A 262 18.02 2.06 21.30
N ARG A 263 18.85 3.03 20.91
CA ARG A 263 20.27 2.85 20.60
C ARG A 263 20.55 1.71 19.62
N SER A 264 19.62 1.48 18.71
CA SER A 264 19.64 0.43 17.69
C SER A 264 20.44 0.83 16.46
N ILE A 265 20.46 2.14 16.12
CA ILE A 265 21.19 2.69 14.99
C ILE A 265 22.41 3.46 15.51
N LYS A 266 23.58 3.16 14.95
CA LYS A 266 24.80 3.91 15.21
C LYS A 266 24.97 5.00 14.13
N ILE A 267 25.59 6.13 14.47
CA ILE A 267 25.82 7.24 13.54
C ILE A 267 26.56 6.77 12.26
N LYS A 268 27.42 5.79 12.36
CA LYS A 268 28.15 5.20 11.21
C LYS A 268 27.23 4.44 10.25
N ASP A 269 26.04 4.04 10.65
CA ASP A 269 25.09 3.29 9.82
C ASP A 269 24.19 4.26 9.01
N LEU A 270 24.11 5.53 9.42
CA LEU A 270 23.27 6.55 8.78
C LEU A 270 23.55 6.74 7.27
N PRO A 271 24.82 6.78 6.80
CA PRO A 271 25.07 6.95 5.36
C PRO A 271 24.45 5.83 4.52
N LYS A 272 24.48 4.58 5.01
CA LYS A 272 23.85 3.44 4.33
C LYS A 272 22.32 3.57 4.32
N ILE A 273 21.73 3.91 5.47
CA ILE A 273 20.27 4.11 5.61
C ILE A 273 19.77 5.22 4.68
N LEU A 274 20.53 6.33 4.61
CA LEU A 274 20.21 7.43 3.70
C LEU A 274 20.32 7.00 2.23
N LEU A 275 21.34 6.23 1.88
CA LEU A 275 21.51 5.71 0.52
C LEU A 275 20.35 4.81 0.12
N ASP A 276 19.97 3.85 0.97
CA ASP A 276 18.85 2.93 0.74
C ASP A 276 17.52 3.71 0.54
N ALA A 277 17.31 4.75 1.36
CA ALA A 277 16.16 5.63 1.23
C ALA A 277 16.19 6.47 -0.05
N CYS A 278 17.37 6.98 -0.44
CA CYS A 278 17.56 7.74 -1.69
C CYS A 278 17.32 6.86 -2.92
N GLU A 279 17.83 5.65 -2.94
CA GLU A 279 17.60 4.69 -4.04
C GLU A 279 16.11 4.41 -4.23
N THR A 280 15.41 4.08 -3.16
CA THR A 280 13.96 3.84 -3.20
C THR A 280 13.20 5.09 -3.65
N THR A 281 13.56 6.25 -3.13
CA THR A 281 12.97 7.54 -3.51
C THR A 281 13.18 7.84 -4.99
N ALA A 282 14.40 7.67 -5.50
CA ALA A 282 14.73 7.93 -6.90
C ALA A 282 13.88 7.07 -7.85
N VAL A 283 13.71 5.78 -7.55
CA VAL A 283 12.88 4.87 -8.34
C VAL A 283 11.42 5.35 -8.36
N ILE A 284 10.87 5.72 -7.21
CA ILE A 284 9.46 6.16 -7.10
C ILE A 284 9.26 7.51 -7.79
N MET A 285 10.15 8.48 -7.57
CA MET A 285 10.05 9.79 -8.22
C MET A 285 10.21 9.70 -9.74
N PHE A 286 11.10 8.84 -10.24
CA PHE A 286 11.24 8.59 -11.67
C PHE A 286 10.00 7.90 -12.27
N LEU A 287 9.37 7.01 -11.52
CA LEU A 287 8.10 6.39 -11.89
C LEU A 287 6.96 7.41 -11.98
N ILE A 288 6.87 8.33 -10.99
CA ILE A 288 5.89 9.42 -10.99
C ILE A 288 6.11 10.34 -12.20
N ALA A 289 7.35 10.71 -12.48
CA ALA A 289 7.70 11.52 -13.66
C ALA A 289 7.21 10.86 -14.95
N GLY A 290 7.52 9.57 -15.15
CA GLY A 290 7.06 8.80 -16.31
C GLY A 290 5.55 8.71 -16.41
N SER A 291 4.87 8.48 -15.28
CA SER A 291 3.41 8.36 -15.23
C SER A 291 2.70 9.66 -15.61
N ASN A 292 3.28 10.82 -15.29
CA ASN A 292 2.75 12.12 -15.75
C ASN A 292 2.80 12.26 -17.27
N VAL A 293 3.86 11.75 -17.92
CA VAL A 293 3.93 11.71 -19.40
C VAL A 293 2.83 10.82 -19.95
N MET A 294 2.66 9.62 -19.42
CA MET A 294 1.63 8.68 -19.86
C MET A 294 0.21 9.24 -19.65
N SER A 295 -0.05 9.85 -18.50
CA SER A 295 -1.32 10.51 -18.19
C SER A 295 -1.66 11.61 -19.20
N PHE A 296 -0.65 12.42 -19.56
CA PHE A 296 -0.82 13.43 -20.60
C PHE A 296 -1.17 12.80 -21.95
N VAL A 297 -0.42 11.80 -22.40
CA VAL A 297 -0.66 11.09 -23.68
C VAL A 297 -2.08 10.53 -23.71
N MET A 298 -2.50 9.87 -22.63
CA MET A 298 -3.84 9.29 -22.52
C MET A 298 -4.93 10.34 -22.59
N SER A 299 -4.77 11.46 -21.86
CA SER A 299 -5.72 12.56 -21.87
C SER A 299 -5.78 13.25 -23.24
N PHE A 300 -4.62 13.51 -23.85
CA PHE A 300 -4.50 14.13 -25.16
C PHE A 300 -5.15 13.30 -26.28
N THR A 301 -5.02 11.97 -26.20
CA THR A 301 -5.57 11.05 -27.19
C THR A 301 -7.02 10.66 -26.95
N GLY A 302 -7.64 11.10 -25.84
CA GLY A 302 -9.00 10.76 -25.46
C GLY A 302 -9.21 9.30 -25.07
N LEU A 303 -8.13 8.59 -24.73
CA LEU A 303 -8.17 7.17 -24.39
C LEU A 303 -9.07 6.86 -23.17
N PRO A 304 -9.06 7.64 -22.06
CA PRO A 304 -9.97 7.39 -20.94
C PRO A 304 -11.45 7.43 -21.34
N SER A 305 -11.83 8.39 -22.19
CA SER A 305 -13.20 8.49 -22.71
C SER A 305 -13.58 7.29 -23.59
N ALA A 306 -12.65 6.81 -24.41
CA ALA A 306 -12.88 5.63 -25.24
C ALA A 306 -13.06 4.36 -24.37
N ILE A 307 -12.23 4.19 -23.33
CA ILE A 307 -12.36 3.08 -22.37
C ILE A 307 -13.68 3.21 -21.59
N GLY A 308 -14.05 4.41 -21.16
CA GLY A 308 -15.31 4.67 -20.49
C GLY A 308 -16.51 4.29 -21.35
N ASN A 309 -16.53 4.72 -22.61
CA ASN A 309 -17.58 4.35 -23.56
C ASN A 309 -17.63 2.84 -23.82
N ALA A 310 -16.49 2.17 -23.93
CA ALA A 310 -16.42 0.73 -24.06
C ALA A 310 -17.02 0.02 -22.83
N LEU A 311 -16.71 0.48 -21.61
CA LEU A 311 -17.26 -0.07 -20.37
C LEU A 311 -18.77 0.17 -20.27
N ILE A 312 -19.24 1.36 -20.62
CA ILE A 312 -20.67 1.71 -20.64
C ILE A 312 -21.43 0.89 -21.71
N SER A 313 -20.77 0.54 -22.82
CA SER A 313 -21.37 -0.34 -23.84
C SER A 313 -21.59 -1.77 -23.35
N VAL A 314 -20.77 -2.25 -22.40
CA VAL A 314 -20.96 -3.55 -21.76
C VAL A 314 -22.12 -3.50 -20.76
N SER A 315 -22.23 -2.43 -19.98
CA SER A 315 -23.31 -2.24 -19.01
C SER A 315 -23.48 -0.76 -18.65
N SER A 316 -24.72 -0.31 -18.57
CA SER A 316 -25.08 1.01 -18.03
C SER A 316 -25.18 1.01 -16.49
N ASN A 317 -25.06 -0.16 -15.85
CA ASN A 317 -25.14 -0.28 -14.40
C ASN A 317 -23.76 0.00 -13.77
N LYS A 318 -23.68 1.07 -12.97
CA LYS A 318 -22.45 1.49 -12.28
C LYS A 318 -21.83 0.36 -11.43
N TYR A 319 -22.63 -0.49 -10.82
CA TYR A 319 -22.13 -1.60 -9.97
C TYR A 319 -21.42 -2.68 -10.80
N VAL A 320 -21.90 -2.93 -12.02
CA VAL A 320 -21.27 -3.86 -12.96
C VAL A 320 -19.94 -3.27 -13.47
N ILE A 321 -19.93 -1.99 -13.81
CA ILE A 321 -18.70 -1.29 -14.23
C ILE A 321 -17.65 -1.35 -13.12
N LEU A 322 -18.03 -1.05 -11.87
CA LEU A 322 -17.13 -1.15 -10.73
C LEU A 322 -16.60 -2.56 -10.53
N LEU A 323 -17.43 -3.60 -10.72
CA LEU A 323 -16.99 -4.98 -10.64
C LEU A 323 -15.95 -5.31 -11.71
N ILE A 324 -16.17 -4.86 -12.95
CA ILE A 324 -15.21 -5.05 -14.05
C ILE A 324 -13.90 -4.35 -13.73
N ILE A 325 -13.93 -3.10 -13.26
CA ILE A 325 -12.73 -2.36 -12.85
C ILE A 325 -12.00 -3.11 -11.74
N ASN A 326 -12.72 -3.59 -10.72
CA ASN A 326 -12.12 -4.38 -9.65
C ASN A 326 -11.47 -5.67 -10.16
N LEU A 327 -12.06 -6.38 -11.09
CA LEU A 327 -11.47 -7.59 -11.67
C LEU A 327 -10.19 -7.28 -12.47
N VAL A 328 -10.22 -6.20 -13.26
CA VAL A 328 -9.02 -5.75 -14.00
C VAL A 328 -7.90 -5.37 -13.06
N LEU A 329 -8.19 -4.55 -12.02
CA LEU A 329 -7.21 -4.13 -11.04
C LEU A 329 -6.64 -5.31 -10.25
N LEU A 330 -7.46 -6.32 -9.93
CA LEU A 330 -7.01 -7.52 -9.25
C LEU A 330 -6.03 -8.32 -10.10
N VAL A 331 -6.33 -8.51 -11.39
CA VAL A 331 -5.42 -9.16 -12.33
C VAL A 331 -4.12 -8.35 -12.45
N VAL A 332 -4.21 -7.03 -12.64
CA VAL A 332 -3.02 -6.16 -12.72
C VAL A 332 -2.16 -6.25 -11.46
N GLY A 333 -2.78 -6.20 -10.28
CA GLY A 333 -2.09 -6.29 -8.99
C GLY A 333 -1.34 -7.60 -8.77
N CYS A 334 -1.74 -8.70 -9.45
CA CYS A 334 -0.99 -9.95 -9.41
C CYS A 334 0.37 -9.88 -10.13
N PHE A 335 0.52 -8.97 -11.11
CA PHE A 335 1.72 -8.86 -11.95
C PHE A 335 2.58 -7.63 -11.65
N MET A 336 1.99 -6.60 -11.05
CA MET A 336 2.64 -5.32 -10.83
C MET A 336 2.57 -4.93 -9.36
N ASP A 337 3.59 -4.22 -8.89
CA ASP A 337 3.54 -3.61 -7.56
C ASP A 337 2.50 -2.48 -7.50
N ILE A 338 2.06 -2.15 -6.28
CA ILE A 338 0.93 -1.22 -6.05
C ILE A 338 1.21 0.17 -6.59
N THR A 339 2.42 0.70 -6.35
CA THR A 339 2.76 2.07 -6.76
C THR A 339 2.68 2.28 -8.28
N PRO A 340 3.35 1.48 -9.12
CA PRO A 340 3.19 1.60 -10.56
C PRO A 340 1.75 1.36 -11.03
N ALA A 341 1.04 0.40 -10.43
CA ALA A 341 -0.35 0.14 -10.81
C ALA A 341 -1.26 1.35 -10.54
N VAL A 342 -1.15 1.99 -9.36
CA VAL A 342 -1.90 3.21 -9.04
C VAL A 342 -1.57 4.34 -10.02
N LEU A 343 -0.29 4.54 -10.33
CA LEU A 343 0.15 5.61 -11.22
C LEU A 343 -0.36 5.44 -12.67
N ILE A 344 -0.47 4.20 -13.15
CA ILE A 344 -0.92 3.88 -14.50
C ILE A 344 -2.45 3.89 -14.59
N PHE A 345 -3.14 3.26 -13.64
CA PHE A 345 -4.57 2.98 -13.76
C PHE A 345 -5.46 4.10 -13.20
N THR A 346 -4.93 4.98 -12.34
CA THR A 346 -5.70 6.15 -11.87
C THR A 346 -6.16 7.03 -13.04
N PRO A 347 -5.30 7.52 -13.95
CA PRO A 347 -5.74 8.35 -15.05
C PRO A 347 -6.64 7.62 -16.07
N ILE A 348 -6.64 6.29 -16.07
CA ILE A 348 -7.51 5.47 -16.92
C ILE A 348 -8.92 5.40 -16.33
N PHE A 349 -9.04 4.99 -15.08
CA PHE A 349 -10.33 4.64 -14.49
C PHE A 349 -10.98 5.78 -13.71
N LEU A 350 -10.20 6.73 -13.16
CA LEU A 350 -10.76 7.83 -12.39
C LEU A 350 -11.80 8.66 -13.18
N PRO A 351 -11.55 9.09 -14.45
CA PRO A 351 -12.55 9.81 -15.22
C PRO A 351 -13.83 8.99 -15.47
N VAL A 352 -13.68 7.67 -15.62
CA VAL A 352 -14.81 6.75 -15.83
C VAL A 352 -15.69 6.70 -14.59
N VAL A 353 -15.09 6.49 -13.41
CA VAL A 353 -15.86 6.37 -12.17
C VAL A 353 -16.46 7.71 -11.74
N GLN A 354 -15.80 8.83 -12.03
CA GLN A 354 -16.33 10.17 -11.80
C GLN A 354 -17.56 10.46 -12.68
N SER A 355 -17.62 9.90 -13.89
CA SER A 355 -18.76 10.11 -14.79
C SER A 355 -20.10 9.60 -14.25
N PHE A 356 -20.07 8.65 -13.30
CA PHE A 356 -21.27 8.19 -12.58
C PHE A 356 -21.28 8.60 -11.09
N GLY A 357 -20.50 9.64 -10.75
CA GLY A 357 -20.60 10.32 -9.47
C GLY A 357 -19.83 9.65 -8.31
N MET A 358 -18.82 8.82 -8.59
CA MET A 358 -17.95 8.28 -7.56
C MET A 358 -16.91 9.31 -7.14
N ASP A 359 -16.73 9.48 -5.84
CA ASP A 359 -15.73 10.40 -5.30
C ASP A 359 -14.29 9.88 -5.55
N PRO A 360 -13.33 10.75 -5.91
CA PRO A 360 -11.93 10.34 -6.13
C PRO A 360 -11.29 9.66 -4.94
N ILE A 361 -11.56 10.11 -3.71
CA ILE A 361 -11.00 9.52 -2.50
C ILE A 361 -11.53 8.10 -2.29
N HIS A 362 -12.86 7.93 -2.47
CA HIS A 362 -13.49 6.61 -2.38
C HIS A 362 -12.91 5.63 -3.41
N PHE A 363 -12.74 6.08 -4.66
CA PHE A 363 -12.11 5.27 -5.70
C PHE A 363 -10.65 4.91 -5.36
N GLY A 364 -9.90 5.87 -4.81
CA GLY A 364 -8.51 5.65 -4.42
C GLY A 364 -8.34 4.56 -3.38
N ILE A 365 -9.16 4.57 -2.33
CA ILE A 365 -9.13 3.52 -1.29
C ILE A 365 -9.55 2.17 -1.85
N MET A 366 -10.59 2.13 -2.68
CA MET A 366 -11.00 0.90 -3.37
C MET A 366 -9.84 0.33 -4.21
N MET A 367 -9.16 1.18 -4.97
CA MET A 367 -8.02 0.79 -5.81
C MET A 367 -6.85 0.26 -4.95
N VAL A 368 -6.47 0.97 -3.88
CA VAL A 368 -5.36 0.55 -3.00
C VAL A 368 -5.68 -0.79 -2.32
N MET A 369 -6.90 -0.99 -1.84
CA MET A 369 -7.33 -2.27 -1.28
C MET A 369 -7.27 -3.40 -2.32
N ASN A 370 -7.78 -3.14 -3.52
CA ASN A 370 -7.82 -4.13 -4.59
C ASN A 370 -6.40 -4.57 -4.98
N LEU A 371 -5.52 -3.61 -5.25
CA LEU A 371 -4.12 -3.87 -5.58
C LEU A 371 -3.36 -4.52 -4.42
N GLY A 372 -3.77 -4.23 -3.17
CA GLY A 372 -3.26 -4.91 -1.98
C GLY A 372 -3.58 -6.40 -1.99
N ILE A 373 -4.76 -6.82 -2.47
CA ILE A 373 -5.08 -8.24 -2.70
C ILE A 373 -4.18 -8.82 -3.80
N GLY A 374 -4.03 -8.10 -4.91
CA GLY A 374 -3.13 -8.51 -5.99
C GLY A 374 -1.69 -8.72 -5.49
N ASN A 375 -1.20 -7.85 -4.61
CA ASN A 375 0.15 -7.92 -4.04
C ASN A 375 0.44 -9.18 -3.19
N ILE A 376 -0.58 -9.84 -2.71
CA ILE A 376 -0.48 -11.12 -2.01
C ILE A 376 -0.94 -12.32 -2.86
N THR A 377 -1.23 -12.10 -4.16
CA THR A 377 -1.80 -13.11 -5.06
C THR A 377 -0.77 -13.55 -6.11
N PRO A 378 -0.62 -14.88 -6.40
CA PRO A 378 0.21 -15.36 -7.50
C PRO A 378 -0.22 -14.74 -8.84
N PRO A 379 0.69 -14.63 -9.85
CA PRO A 379 1.98 -15.30 -9.97
C PRO A 379 3.16 -14.51 -9.36
N VAL A 380 3.07 -13.19 -9.21
CA VAL A 380 4.20 -12.39 -8.70
C VAL A 380 3.99 -12.04 -7.23
N GLY A 381 3.00 -11.21 -6.89
CA GLY A 381 2.65 -10.79 -5.53
C GLY A 381 3.85 -10.49 -4.65
N SER A 382 4.38 -9.26 -4.66
CA SER A 382 5.66 -8.95 -3.98
C SER A 382 5.63 -9.23 -2.46
N ALA A 383 4.49 -9.02 -1.81
CA ALA A 383 4.34 -9.38 -0.39
C ALA A 383 4.15 -10.89 -0.18
N LEU A 384 3.54 -11.60 -1.14
CA LEU A 384 3.49 -13.06 -1.13
C LEU A 384 4.89 -13.66 -1.22
N PHE A 385 5.67 -13.21 -2.21
CA PHE A 385 7.04 -13.67 -2.41
C PHE A 385 7.91 -13.43 -1.16
N SER A 386 7.85 -12.21 -0.62
CA SER A 386 8.62 -11.85 0.58
C SER A 386 8.22 -12.67 1.81
N GLY A 387 6.92 -12.90 2.00
CA GLY A 387 6.43 -13.70 3.11
C GLY A 387 6.79 -15.18 2.99
N CYS A 388 6.73 -15.74 1.78
CA CYS A 388 7.21 -17.11 1.49
C CYS A 388 8.71 -17.24 1.75
N SER A 389 9.51 -16.26 1.30
CA SER A 389 10.96 -16.24 1.51
C SER A 389 11.32 -16.22 3.00
N VAL A 390 10.63 -15.38 3.80
CA VAL A 390 10.85 -15.31 5.26
C VAL A 390 10.42 -16.59 5.97
N ALA A 391 9.36 -17.23 5.47
CA ALA A 391 8.88 -18.50 5.98
C ALA A 391 9.70 -19.70 5.50
N ASP A 392 10.66 -19.50 4.61
CA ASP A 392 11.39 -20.58 3.93
C ASP A 392 10.42 -21.64 3.37
N MET A 393 9.56 -21.19 2.44
CA MET A 393 8.49 -21.98 1.85
C MET A 393 8.26 -21.59 0.39
N ASP A 394 7.82 -22.57 -0.41
CA ASP A 394 7.45 -22.33 -1.80
C ASP A 394 6.09 -21.62 -1.91
N MET A 395 5.92 -20.78 -2.95
CA MET A 395 4.68 -20.05 -3.19
C MET A 395 3.49 -20.98 -3.43
N GLU A 396 3.73 -22.14 -4.02
CA GLU A 396 2.71 -23.17 -4.29
C GLU A 396 2.09 -23.70 -3.00
N ASP A 397 2.87 -23.81 -1.94
CA ASP A 397 2.42 -24.24 -0.62
C ASP A 397 1.47 -23.25 0.06
N MET A 398 1.53 -21.96 -0.34
CA MET A 398 0.69 -20.91 0.22
C MET A 398 -0.70 -20.83 -0.42
N ILE A 399 -0.91 -21.37 -1.63
CA ILE A 399 -2.17 -21.21 -2.36
C ILE A 399 -3.38 -21.66 -1.53
N LYS A 400 -3.31 -22.84 -0.92
CA LYS A 400 -4.43 -23.38 -0.12
C LYS A 400 -4.61 -22.68 1.23
N PRO A 401 -3.57 -22.46 2.04
CA PRO A 401 -3.70 -21.82 3.36
C PRO A 401 -4.20 -20.37 3.30
N ILE A 402 -3.91 -19.63 2.22
CA ILE A 402 -4.29 -18.22 2.09
C ILE A 402 -5.73 -18.02 1.58
N LEU A 403 -6.34 -19.03 0.92
CA LEU A 403 -7.68 -18.91 0.33
C LEU A 403 -8.78 -18.42 1.30
N PRO A 404 -8.87 -18.87 2.55
CA PRO A 404 -9.86 -18.35 3.49
C PRO A 404 -9.68 -16.86 3.76
N PHE A 405 -8.43 -16.40 3.80
CA PHE A 405 -8.11 -14.98 3.98
C PHE A 405 -8.51 -14.16 2.76
N TYR A 406 -8.24 -14.65 1.53
CA TYR A 406 -8.70 -13.98 0.30
C TYR A 406 -10.22 -13.80 0.30
N ALA A 407 -10.96 -14.83 0.66
CA ALA A 407 -12.43 -14.75 0.71
C ALA A 407 -12.91 -13.64 1.68
N ALA A 408 -12.33 -13.57 2.88
CA ALA A 408 -12.70 -12.57 3.87
C ALA A 408 -12.30 -11.16 3.46
N ILE A 409 -11.09 -10.99 2.91
CA ILE A 409 -10.57 -9.70 2.46
C ILE A 409 -11.35 -9.22 1.22
N PHE A 410 -11.70 -10.13 0.30
CA PHE A 410 -12.52 -9.80 -0.86
C PHE A 410 -13.92 -9.31 -0.46
N VAL A 411 -14.53 -9.91 0.56
CA VAL A 411 -15.79 -9.41 1.13
C VAL A 411 -15.60 -7.99 1.69
N ALA A 412 -14.51 -7.72 2.42
CA ALA A 412 -14.20 -6.39 2.91
C ALA A 412 -14.00 -5.39 1.76
N LEU A 413 -13.29 -5.77 0.68
CA LEU A 413 -13.15 -4.95 -0.52
C LEU A 413 -14.50 -4.63 -1.16
N MET A 414 -15.38 -5.62 -1.32
CA MET A 414 -16.69 -5.40 -1.93
C MET A 414 -17.55 -4.46 -1.07
N LEU A 415 -17.51 -4.60 0.26
CA LEU A 415 -18.20 -3.66 1.15
C LEU A 415 -17.67 -2.24 0.97
N VAL A 416 -16.37 -2.04 0.92
CA VAL A 416 -15.78 -0.71 0.71
C VAL A 416 -16.10 -0.18 -0.68
N ALA A 417 -16.00 -1.00 -1.73
CA ALA A 417 -16.25 -0.59 -3.12
C ALA A 417 -17.69 -0.12 -3.37
N TYR A 418 -18.67 -0.79 -2.74
CA TYR A 418 -20.09 -0.51 -2.98
C TYR A 418 -20.76 0.37 -1.93
N VAL A 419 -20.14 0.55 -0.77
CA VAL A 419 -20.68 1.38 0.32
C VAL A 419 -19.71 2.51 0.64
N PRO A 420 -19.92 3.71 0.06
CA PRO A 420 -19.02 4.86 0.23
C PRO A 420 -18.77 5.26 1.69
N TRP A 421 -19.71 4.96 2.57
CA TRP A 421 -19.60 5.27 3.99
C TRP A 421 -18.30 4.76 4.62
N PHE A 422 -17.84 3.58 4.26
CA PHE A 422 -16.62 3.00 4.86
C PHE A 422 -15.34 3.79 4.55
N SER A 423 -15.26 4.45 3.40
CA SER A 423 -14.11 5.27 3.02
C SER A 423 -14.33 6.77 3.29
N MET A 424 -15.59 7.24 3.20
CA MET A 424 -15.90 8.67 3.26
C MET A 424 -16.35 9.17 4.63
N ALA A 425 -16.67 8.28 5.58
CA ALA A 425 -17.20 8.66 6.89
C ALA A 425 -16.25 9.59 7.66
N LEU A 426 -14.97 9.23 7.75
CA LEU A 426 -13.98 10.05 8.46
C LEU A 426 -13.63 11.34 7.70
N PRO A 427 -13.32 11.31 6.39
CA PRO A 427 -13.09 12.54 5.62
C PRO A 427 -14.24 13.55 5.74
N THR A 428 -15.49 13.08 5.65
CA THR A 428 -16.67 13.95 5.77
C THR A 428 -16.84 14.49 7.20
N LEU A 429 -16.62 13.65 8.22
CA LEU A 429 -16.76 14.05 9.62
C LEU A 429 -15.79 15.17 10.00
N PHE A 430 -14.57 15.15 9.44
CA PHE A 430 -13.52 16.13 9.71
C PHE A 430 -13.44 17.24 8.67
N GLY A 431 -14.37 17.31 7.71
CA GLY A 431 -14.40 18.37 6.70
C GLY A 431 -13.19 18.39 5.76
N ALA A 432 -12.62 17.20 5.47
CA ALA A 432 -11.44 17.03 4.63
C ALA A 432 -11.78 16.72 3.15
N VAL A 433 -13.07 16.78 2.79
CA VAL A 433 -13.65 16.56 1.44
C VAL A 433 -14.35 17.80 0.99
#